data_8eff01890e5591cc133caa3f272da70a
#
_entry.id   8eff01890e5591cc133caa3f272da70a
#
_cell.length_a   1.000
_cell.length_b   1.000
_cell.length_c   1.000
_cell.angle_alpha   90.00
_cell.angle_beta   90.00
_cell.angle_gamma   90.00
#
_symmetry.space_group_name_H-M   'P 1'
#
loop_
_entity.id
_entity.type
_entity.pdbx_description
1 polymer ?
#
loop_
_entity_poly.entity_id
_entity_poly.type
_entity_poly.pdbx_seq_one_letter_code
_entity_poly.pdbx_strand_id
1 'polypeptide(L)'
;MTCVVSDEVFHSYDEAKMFLFAMSCSSIWLGFLNSIQEICKERVILKKEYMANLKLPAYLGSKMIVQCLLALLQSVLLVVTVSIFMEVPDEGIIMSWKLETILVCFLTIVSASALGLTVSTVSKNASVAMSFAPLLLVPQLLFSGIMFPLEGVINKVSYAILCRWSVEALGTTNNLN
;
A
#
# COMPACT_ATOMS: atom_id res chain seq x y z
N MET A 1 -18.15 10.96 -16.06
CA MET A 1 -18.74 10.65 -14.75
C MET A 1 -17.81 11.27 -13.71
N THR A 2 -18.06 12.55 -13.43
CA THR A 2 -17.31 13.30 -12.42
C THR A 2 -17.78 12.80 -11.06
N CYS A 3 -16.90 12.06 -10.34
CA CYS A 3 -17.09 11.90 -8.91
C CYS A 3 -17.05 13.29 -8.29
N VAL A 4 -18.20 13.84 -7.99
CA VAL A 4 -18.32 14.99 -7.10
C VAL A 4 -18.00 14.43 -5.72
N VAL A 5 -16.72 14.46 -5.35
CA VAL A 5 -16.32 14.28 -3.97
C VAL A 5 -16.83 15.55 -3.27
N SER A 6 -17.86 15.41 -2.46
CA SER A 6 -18.39 16.54 -1.69
C SER A 6 -17.34 16.99 -0.69
N ASP A 7 -17.24 18.29 -0.43
CA ASP A 7 -16.32 18.89 0.56
C ASP A 7 -16.57 18.36 1.99
N GLU A 8 -17.67 17.63 2.21
CA GLU A 8 -18.14 17.09 3.49
C GLU A 8 -17.95 15.56 3.65
N VAL A 9 -16.92 14.96 3.03
CA VAL A 9 -16.71 13.48 3.05
C VAL A 9 -16.65 12.89 4.46
N PHE A 10 -16.17 13.64 5.44
CA PHE A 10 -16.06 13.17 6.83
C PHE A 10 -17.35 13.36 7.66
N HIS A 11 -18.39 14.02 7.13
CA HIS A 11 -19.69 14.13 7.78
C HIS A 11 -20.59 12.90 7.62
N SER A 12 -20.34 12.07 6.59
CA SER A 12 -21.05 10.82 6.37
C SER A 12 -20.11 9.63 6.66
N TYR A 13 -20.52 8.76 7.60
CA TYR A 13 -19.73 7.58 7.99
C TYR A 13 -19.38 6.67 6.80
N ASP A 14 -20.33 6.47 5.90
CA ASP A 14 -20.13 5.58 4.74
C ASP A 14 -19.20 6.20 3.70
N GLU A 15 -19.27 7.51 3.49
CA GLU A 15 -18.39 8.22 2.56
C GLU A 15 -16.95 8.26 3.08
N ALA A 16 -16.76 8.56 4.36
CA ALA A 16 -15.45 8.53 5.00
C ALA A 16 -14.82 7.14 4.91
N LYS A 17 -15.58 6.08 5.16
CA LYS A 17 -15.12 4.70 5.05
C LYS A 17 -14.67 4.32 3.65
N MET A 18 -15.44 4.70 2.62
CA MET A 18 -15.08 4.48 1.22
C MET A 18 -13.82 5.26 0.82
N PHE A 19 -13.68 6.48 1.32
CA PHE A 19 -12.51 7.31 1.09
C PHE A 19 -11.24 6.70 1.70
N LEU A 20 -11.28 6.27 2.95
CA LEU A 20 -10.15 5.62 3.62
C LEU A 20 -9.76 4.30 2.93
N PHE A 21 -10.75 3.57 2.44
CA PHE A 21 -10.52 2.40 1.61
C PHE A 21 -9.79 2.75 0.31
N ALA A 22 -10.21 3.79 -0.39
CA ALA A 22 -9.56 4.25 -1.61
C ALA A 22 -8.10 4.69 -1.35
N MET A 23 -7.83 5.38 -0.24
CA MET A 23 -6.48 5.73 0.20
C MET A 23 -5.61 4.49 0.46
N SER A 24 -6.15 3.50 1.18
CA SER A 24 -5.45 2.24 1.44
C SER A 24 -5.12 1.50 0.15
N CYS A 25 -6.08 1.38 -0.76
CA CYS A 25 -5.89 0.74 -2.07
C CYS A 25 -4.82 1.45 -2.89
N SER A 26 -4.88 2.78 -2.96
CA SER A 26 -3.88 3.59 -3.68
C SER A 26 -2.47 3.37 -3.12
N SER A 27 -2.34 3.36 -1.79
CA SER A 27 -1.06 3.10 -1.11
C SER A 27 -0.49 1.73 -1.44
N ILE A 28 -1.33 0.69 -1.42
CA ILE A 28 -0.92 -0.68 -1.77
C ILE A 28 -0.49 -0.77 -3.23
N TRP A 29 -1.24 -0.16 -4.15
CA TRP A 29 -0.92 -0.18 -5.57
C TRP A 29 0.40 0.53 -5.86
N LEU A 30 0.62 1.71 -5.26
CA LEU A 30 1.87 2.45 -5.40
C LEU A 30 3.08 1.63 -4.95
N GLY A 31 3.04 1.04 -3.76
CA GLY A 31 4.14 0.22 -3.26
C GLY A 31 4.37 -1.05 -4.08
N PHE A 32 3.30 -1.78 -4.38
CA PHE A 32 3.38 -3.06 -5.06
C PHE A 32 3.84 -2.93 -6.51
N LEU A 33 3.25 -2.02 -7.31
CA LEU A 33 3.58 -1.86 -8.72
C LEU A 33 4.99 -1.32 -8.93
N ASN A 34 5.48 -0.44 -8.05
CA ASN A 34 6.85 0.05 -8.13
C ASN A 34 7.88 -1.06 -7.93
N SER A 35 7.63 -1.99 -7.03
CA SER A 35 8.61 -2.99 -6.61
C SER A 35 8.54 -4.31 -7.36
N ILE A 36 7.40 -4.63 -8.00
CA ILE A 36 7.16 -5.93 -8.61
C ILE A 36 8.12 -6.30 -9.75
N GLN A 37 8.72 -5.32 -10.41
CA GLN A 37 9.64 -5.55 -11.53
C GLN A 37 11.13 -5.35 -11.17
N GLU A 38 11.42 -4.80 -10.00
CA GLU A 38 12.77 -4.36 -9.62
C GLU A 38 13.83 -5.45 -9.76
N ILE A 39 13.61 -6.60 -9.14
CA ILE A 39 14.59 -7.69 -9.14
C ILE A 39 14.59 -8.43 -10.47
N CYS A 40 13.41 -8.59 -11.10
CA CYS A 40 13.30 -9.27 -12.39
C CYS A 40 14.09 -8.58 -13.50
N LYS A 41 14.09 -7.25 -13.56
CA LYS A 41 14.83 -6.47 -14.55
C LYS A 41 16.34 -6.63 -14.40
N GLU A 42 16.82 -6.75 -13.18
CA GLU A 42 18.25 -6.84 -12.86
C GLU A 42 18.75 -8.28 -12.74
N ARG A 43 17.91 -9.29 -12.96
CA ARG A 43 18.24 -10.71 -12.71
C ARG A 43 19.50 -11.20 -13.44
N VAL A 44 19.72 -10.74 -14.66
CA VAL A 44 20.90 -11.13 -15.46
C VAL A 44 22.17 -10.53 -14.86
N ILE A 45 22.10 -9.28 -14.44
CA ILE A 45 23.21 -8.55 -13.79
C ILE A 45 23.48 -9.18 -12.43
N LEU A 46 22.44 -9.39 -11.64
CA LEU A 46 22.52 -10.00 -10.30
C LEU A 46 23.20 -11.38 -10.35
N LYS A 47 22.91 -12.20 -11.37
CA LYS A 47 23.54 -13.49 -11.54
C LYS A 47 25.06 -13.39 -11.79
N LYS A 48 25.48 -12.38 -12.55
CA LYS A 48 26.92 -12.12 -12.79
C LYS A 48 27.62 -11.59 -11.53
N GLU A 49 26.99 -10.68 -10.82
CA GLU A 49 27.52 -10.10 -9.61
C GLU A 49 27.58 -11.10 -8.44
N TYR A 50 26.63 -12.04 -8.38
CA TYR A 50 26.64 -13.14 -7.41
C TYR A 50 27.85 -14.05 -7.63
N MET A 51 28.24 -14.31 -8.87
CA MET A 51 29.49 -15.05 -9.17
C MET A 51 30.74 -14.26 -8.81
N ALA A 52 30.66 -12.93 -8.73
CA ALA A 52 31.73 -12.03 -8.26
C ALA A 52 31.72 -11.77 -6.75
N ASN A 53 31.04 -12.64 -5.96
CA ASN A 53 30.99 -12.60 -4.48
C ASN A 53 30.07 -11.54 -3.87
N LEU A 54 29.01 -11.12 -4.59
CA LEU A 54 27.99 -10.22 -4.03
C LEU A 54 27.25 -10.90 -2.85
N LYS A 55 27.13 -10.19 -1.73
CA LYS A 55 26.31 -10.62 -0.59
C LYS A 55 24.83 -10.30 -0.86
N LEU A 56 24.02 -11.32 -1.09
CA LEU A 56 22.58 -11.20 -1.39
C LEU A 56 21.80 -10.34 -0.37
N PRO A 57 22.03 -10.44 0.96
CA PRO A 57 21.33 -9.58 1.92
C PRO A 57 21.64 -8.09 1.76
N ALA A 58 22.89 -7.74 1.38
CA ALA A 58 23.25 -6.35 1.14
C ALA A 58 22.54 -5.78 -0.09
N TYR A 59 22.40 -6.56 -1.15
CA TYR A 59 21.63 -6.18 -2.33
C TYR A 59 20.15 -5.97 -2.00
N LEU A 60 19.49 -6.91 -1.33
CA LEU A 60 18.09 -6.76 -0.93
C LEU A 60 17.90 -5.58 0.01
N GLY A 61 18.83 -5.37 0.95
CA GLY A 61 18.80 -4.21 1.84
C GLY A 61 18.86 -2.88 1.10
N SER A 62 19.73 -2.76 0.08
CA SER A 62 19.81 -1.55 -0.75
C SER A 62 18.50 -1.27 -1.50
N LYS A 63 17.87 -2.31 -2.05
CA LYS A 63 16.56 -2.17 -2.71
C LYS A 63 15.46 -1.74 -1.74
N MET A 64 15.43 -2.31 -0.53
CA MET A 64 14.47 -1.90 0.50
C MET A 64 14.67 -0.45 0.93
N ILE A 65 15.91 0.03 1.08
CA ILE A 65 16.18 1.43 1.43
C ILE A 65 15.64 2.37 0.35
N VAL A 66 15.88 2.08 -0.92
CA VAL A 66 15.35 2.88 -2.03
C VAL A 66 13.82 2.89 -2.02
N GLN A 67 13.19 1.73 -1.81
CA GLN A 67 11.73 1.64 -1.71
C GLN A 67 11.17 2.41 -0.51
N CYS A 68 11.86 2.42 0.64
CA CYS A 68 11.47 3.22 1.79
C CYS A 68 11.52 4.72 1.50
N LEU A 69 12.56 5.21 0.81
CA LEU A 69 12.64 6.62 0.41
C LEU A 69 11.53 7.01 -0.57
N LEU A 70 11.25 6.17 -1.55
CA LEU A 70 10.14 6.36 -2.47
C LEU A 70 8.79 6.31 -1.76
N ALA A 71 8.58 5.38 -0.85
CA ALA A 71 7.37 5.25 -0.06
C ALA A 71 7.09 6.51 0.79
N LEU A 72 8.16 7.09 1.38
CA LEU A 72 8.03 8.33 2.14
C LEU A 72 7.60 9.49 1.23
N LEU A 73 8.23 9.65 0.08
CA LEU A 73 7.84 10.67 -0.88
C LEU A 73 6.38 10.50 -1.34
N GLN A 74 5.99 9.26 -1.68
CA GLN A 74 4.65 8.95 -2.16
C GLN A 74 3.58 9.16 -1.09
N SER A 75 3.84 8.77 0.17
CA SER A 75 2.89 8.99 1.27
C SER A 75 2.66 10.48 1.54
N VAL A 76 3.72 11.29 1.52
CA VAL A 76 3.59 12.74 1.67
C VAL A 76 2.79 13.34 0.51
N LEU A 77 3.12 12.99 -0.75
CA LEU A 77 2.40 13.49 -1.91
C LEU A 77 0.92 13.10 -1.88
N LEU A 78 0.60 11.88 -1.49
CA LEU A 78 -0.78 11.40 -1.40
C LEU A 78 -1.57 12.20 -0.37
N VAL A 79 -1.05 12.37 0.84
CA VAL A 79 -1.74 13.11 1.90
C VAL A 79 -1.83 14.60 1.60
N VAL A 80 -0.79 15.21 1.03
CA VAL A 80 -0.82 16.62 0.59
C VAL A 80 -1.89 16.83 -0.48
N THR A 81 -1.97 15.93 -1.47
CA THR A 81 -2.99 16.00 -2.52
C THR A 81 -4.39 15.94 -1.91
N VAL A 82 -4.63 15.01 -1.01
CA VAL A 82 -5.91 14.90 -0.30
C VAL A 82 -6.23 16.17 0.49
N SER A 83 -5.27 16.70 1.23
CA SER A 83 -5.45 17.92 2.05
C SER A 83 -5.73 19.19 1.23
N ILE A 84 -5.41 19.20 -0.06
CA ILE A 84 -5.71 20.33 -0.96
C ILE A 84 -7.13 20.25 -1.50
N PHE A 85 -7.60 19.04 -1.80
CA PHE A 85 -8.89 18.83 -2.46
C PHE A 85 -10.04 18.54 -1.50
N MET A 86 -9.77 18.24 -0.24
CA MET A 86 -10.76 17.86 0.75
C MET A 86 -10.53 18.60 2.07
N GLU A 87 -11.61 18.96 2.73
CA GLU A 87 -11.57 19.41 4.12
C GLU A 87 -11.27 18.22 5.01
N VAL A 88 -10.09 18.22 5.60
CA VAL A 88 -9.62 17.15 6.49
C VAL A 88 -9.68 17.62 7.95
N PRO A 89 -9.92 16.71 8.92
CA PRO A 89 -9.87 17.03 10.33
C PRO A 89 -8.50 17.61 10.72
N ASP A 90 -8.49 18.64 11.55
CA ASP A 90 -7.24 19.23 12.04
C ASP A 90 -6.59 18.41 13.15
N GLU A 91 -7.40 17.68 13.93
CA GLU A 91 -6.96 16.90 15.07
C GLU A 91 -6.96 15.39 14.76
N GLY A 92 -5.81 14.74 15.00
CA GLY A 92 -5.67 13.28 15.06
C GLY A 92 -5.79 12.77 16.49
N ILE A 93 -5.61 11.46 16.72
CA ILE A 93 -5.72 10.85 18.07
C ILE A 93 -4.51 11.21 18.94
N ILE A 94 -3.31 11.19 18.41
CA ILE A 94 -2.05 11.40 19.15
C ILE A 94 -1.32 12.63 18.62
N MET A 95 -1.36 12.83 17.30
CA MET A 95 -0.69 13.92 16.59
C MET A 95 -1.68 14.59 15.63
N SER A 96 -1.21 15.54 14.81
CA SER A 96 -2.05 16.10 13.76
C SER A 96 -2.45 15.00 12.77
N TRP A 97 -3.70 15.01 12.31
CA TRP A 97 -4.27 14.03 11.38
C TRP A 97 -3.35 13.72 10.18
N LYS A 98 -2.70 14.75 9.64
CA LYS A 98 -1.80 14.64 8.48
C LYS A 98 -0.60 13.74 8.76
N LEU A 99 0.00 13.86 9.94
CA LEU A 99 1.20 13.08 10.31
C LEU A 99 0.84 11.61 10.56
N GLU A 100 -0.27 11.33 11.24
CA GLU A 100 -0.73 9.96 11.46
C GLU A 100 -1.06 9.27 10.13
N THR A 101 -1.79 9.95 9.26
CA THR A 101 -2.15 9.42 7.95
C THR A 101 -0.92 9.19 7.07
N ILE A 102 0.07 10.09 7.06
CA ILE A 102 1.34 9.90 6.35
C ILE A 102 2.04 8.63 6.87
N LEU A 103 2.10 8.45 8.19
CA LEU A 103 2.76 7.30 8.79
C LEU A 103 2.07 5.98 8.42
N VAL A 104 0.75 5.92 8.50
CA VAL A 104 -0.01 4.72 8.10
C VAL A 104 0.17 4.42 6.61
N CYS A 105 0.03 5.42 5.74
CA CYS A 105 0.24 5.26 4.31
C CYS A 105 1.68 4.83 3.99
N PHE A 106 2.68 5.42 4.66
CA PHE A 106 4.08 5.04 4.52
C PHE A 106 4.31 3.57 4.85
N LEU A 107 3.84 3.11 6.02
CA LEU A 107 3.97 1.71 6.43
C LEU A 107 3.24 0.77 5.46
N THR A 108 2.09 1.16 4.97
CA THR A 108 1.32 0.39 3.97
C THR A 108 2.08 0.26 2.67
N ILE A 109 2.66 1.36 2.15
CA ILE A 109 3.45 1.37 0.91
C ILE A 109 4.69 0.49 1.07
N VAL A 110 5.42 0.59 2.18
CA VAL A 110 6.61 -0.23 2.46
C VAL A 110 6.26 -1.71 2.53
N SER A 111 5.17 -2.06 3.22
CA SER A 111 4.71 -3.46 3.32
C SER A 111 4.29 -4.01 1.94
N ALA A 112 3.58 -3.22 1.14
CA ALA A 112 3.20 -3.58 -0.22
C ALA A 112 4.43 -3.72 -1.13
N SER A 113 5.45 -2.86 -0.96
CA SER A 113 6.73 -2.96 -1.69
C SER A 113 7.47 -4.26 -1.36
N ALA A 114 7.48 -4.67 -0.09
CA ALA A 114 8.08 -5.95 0.31
C ALA A 114 7.38 -7.15 -0.36
N LEU A 115 6.04 -7.12 -0.46
CA LEU A 115 5.29 -8.13 -1.22
C LEU A 115 5.66 -8.11 -2.70
N GLY A 116 5.75 -6.95 -3.32
CA GLY A 116 6.14 -6.80 -4.73
C GLY A 116 7.56 -7.31 -4.99
N LEU A 117 8.53 -7.01 -4.13
CA LEU A 117 9.88 -7.55 -4.22
C LEU A 117 9.90 -9.08 -4.09
N THR A 118 9.07 -9.64 -3.21
CA THR A 118 8.94 -11.10 -3.07
C THR A 118 8.44 -11.74 -4.37
N VAL A 119 7.41 -11.18 -4.98
CA VAL A 119 6.90 -11.63 -6.29
C VAL A 119 7.96 -11.49 -7.37
N SER A 120 8.72 -10.39 -7.35
CA SER A 120 9.81 -10.14 -8.28
C SER A 120 10.92 -11.20 -8.18
N THR A 121 11.25 -11.66 -6.98
CA THR A 121 12.28 -12.71 -6.80
C THR A 121 11.84 -14.06 -7.36
N VAL A 122 10.57 -14.42 -7.20
CA VAL A 122 10.01 -15.71 -7.66
C VAL A 122 9.77 -15.70 -9.16
N SER A 123 9.45 -14.56 -9.76
CA SER A 123 9.09 -14.45 -11.17
C SER A 123 10.30 -14.60 -12.08
N LYS A 124 10.12 -15.32 -13.21
CA LYS A 124 11.20 -15.54 -14.20
C LYS A 124 11.53 -14.30 -15.03
N ASN A 125 10.52 -13.50 -15.37
CA ASN A 125 10.62 -12.32 -16.22
C ASN A 125 9.72 -11.21 -15.70
N ALA A 126 10.02 -9.95 -16.04
CA ALA A 126 9.22 -8.79 -15.69
C ALA A 126 7.76 -8.88 -16.18
N SER A 127 7.53 -9.43 -17.36
CA SER A 127 6.18 -9.65 -17.92
C SER A 127 5.37 -10.64 -17.07
N VAL A 128 5.98 -11.74 -16.64
CA VAL A 128 5.35 -12.73 -15.74
C VAL A 128 5.07 -12.10 -14.38
N ALA A 129 6.00 -11.32 -13.84
CA ALA A 129 5.79 -10.60 -12.59
C ALA A 129 4.55 -9.69 -12.66
N MET A 130 4.42 -8.91 -13.72
CA MET A 130 3.24 -8.04 -13.93
C MET A 130 1.93 -8.80 -14.07
N SER A 131 1.95 -10.01 -14.62
CA SER A 131 0.75 -10.85 -14.70
C SER A 131 0.24 -11.32 -13.33
N PHE A 132 1.12 -11.39 -12.32
CA PHE A 132 0.74 -11.67 -10.94
C PHE A 132 0.12 -10.45 -10.24
N ALA A 133 0.30 -9.22 -10.75
CA ALA A 133 -0.21 -8.02 -10.12
C ALA A 133 -1.74 -8.06 -9.89
N PRO A 134 -2.59 -8.25 -10.92
CA PRO A 134 -4.03 -8.31 -10.69
C PRO A 134 -4.43 -9.49 -9.80
N LEU A 135 -3.74 -10.63 -9.92
CA LEU A 135 -4.03 -11.82 -9.14
C LEU A 135 -3.83 -11.59 -7.62
N LEU A 136 -2.87 -10.76 -7.24
CA LEU A 136 -2.59 -10.44 -5.84
C LEU A 136 -3.35 -9.20 -5.35
N LEU A 137 -3.58 -8.22 -6.22
CA LEU A 137 -4.26 -6.98 -5.84
C LEU A 137 -5.79 -7.17 -5.71
N VAL A 138 -6.43 -7.97 -6.58
CA VAL A 138 -7.87 -8.20 -6.51
C VAL A 138 -8.32 -8.83 -5.19
N PRO A 139 -7.68 -9.90 -4.68
CA PRO A 139 -8.03 -10.43 -3.36
C PRO A 139 -7.85 -9.43 -2.22
N GLN A 140 -6.84 -8.55 -2.31
CA GLN A 140 -6.65 -7.51 -1.30
C GLN A 140 -7.81 -6.52 -1.24
N LEU A 141 -8.39 -6.17 -2.40
CA LEU A 141 -9.58 -5.32 -2.46
C LEU A 141 -10.82 -6.04 -1.90
N LEU A 142 -11.05 -7.29 -2.33
CA LEU A 142 -12.24 -8.05 -1.95
C LEU A 142 -12.28 -8.36 -0.45
N PHE A 143 -11.15 -8.74 0.14
CA PHE A 143 -11.07 -9.13 1.55
C PHE A 143 -10.68 -7.97 2.49
N SER A 144 -10.84 -6.74 2.06
CA SER A 144 -10.61 -5.55 2.89
C SER A 144 -11.61 -5.41 4.06
N GLY A 145 -12.75 -6.09 3.98
CA GLY A 145 -13.83 -6.00 4.97
C GLY A 145 -14.82 -4.87 4.75
N ILE A 146 -14.62 -4.05 3.72
CA ILE A 146 -15.54 -2.94 3.39
C ILE A 146 -16.58 -3.38 2.37
N MET A 147 -16.16 -4.13 1.34
CA MET A 147 -17.08 -4.54 0.26
C MET A 147 -17.97 -5.72 0.65
N PHE A 148 -17.48 -6.64 1.47
CA PHE A 148 -18.23 -7.83 1.87
C PHE A 148 -18.11 -8.07 3.39
N PRO A 149 -19.19 -8.49 4.06
CA PRO A 149 -19.13 -8.92 5.45
C PRO A 149 -18.23 -10.17 5.56
N LEU A 150 -17.23 -10.10 6.43
CA LEU A 150 -16.26 -11.18 6.62
C LEU A 150 -16.77 -12.17 7.66
N GLU A 151 -17.33 -13.31 7.21
CA GLU A 151 -17.83 -14.37 8.10
C GLU A 151 -17.02 -15.68 7.96
N GLY A 152 -16.90 -16.41 9.05
CA GLY A 152 -16.35 -17.76 9.08
C GLY A 152 -14.88 -17.85 8.62
N VAL A 153 -14.60 -18.70 7.62
CA VAL A 153 -13.26 -18.97 7.10
C VAL A 153 -12.67 -17.74 6.40
N ILE A 154 -13.51 -16.93 5.75
CA ILE A 154 -13.09 -15.71 5.04
C ILE A 154 -12.49 -14.71 6.01
N ASN A 155 -13.02 -14.60 7.21
CA ASN A 155 -12.45 -13.73 8.25
C ASN A 155 -11.03 -14.16 8.65
N LYS A 156 -10.73 -15.46 8.71
CA LYS A 156 -9.37 -15.93 9.00
C LYS A 156 -8.38 -15.60 7.89
N VAL A 157 -8.79 -15.70 6.63
CA VAL A 157 -7.96 -15.33 5.47
C VAL A 157 -7.73 -13.84 5.42
N SER A 158 -8.71 -13.01 5.78
CA SER A 158 -8.60 -11.56 5.76
C SER A 158 -7.53 -11.00 6.71
N TYR A 159 -7.14 -11.73 7.76
CA TYR A 159 -6.02 -11.35 8.63
C TYR A 159 -4.65 -11.35 7.91
N ALA A 160 -4.51 -12.11 6.83
CA ALA A 160 -3.31 -12.09 5.99
C ALA A 160 -3.32 -10.98 4.94
N ILE A 161 -4.42 -10.24 4.82
CA ILE A 161 -4.63 -9.19 3.81
C ILE A 161 -4.16 -7.84 4.35
N LEU A 162 -3.21 -7.23 3.64
CA LEU A 162 -2.62 -5.96 4.02
C LEU A 162 -3.65 -4.81 4.03
N CYS A 163 -4.58 -4.82 3.07
CA CYS A 163 -5.60 -3.80 2.91
C CYS A 163 -6.49 -3.68 4.16
N ARG A 164 -6.86 -4.80 4.80
CA ARG A 164 -7.66 -4.80 6.04
C ARG A 164 -6.98 -3.98 7.14
N TRP A 165 -5.71 -4.28 7.42
CA TRP A 165 -4.95 -3.60 8.47
C TRP A 165 -4.74 -2.12 8.18
N SER A 166 -4.50 -1.77 6.91
CA SER A 166 -4.37 -0.38 6.48
C SER A 166 -5.67 0.40 6.67
N VAL A 167 -6.81 -0.19 6.31
CA VAL A 167 -8.13 0.42 6.49
C VAL A 167 -8.48 0.55 7.97
N GLU A 168 -8.23 -0.46 8.79
CA GLU A 168 -8.46 -0.39 10.24
C GLU A 168 -7.58 0.69 10.88
N ALA A 169 -6.30 0.79 10.50
CA ALA A 169 -5.40 1.82 11.00
C ALA A 169 -5.86 3.24 10.60
N LEU A 170 -6.25 3.44 9.34
CA LEU A 170 -6.79 4.73 8.90
C LEU A 170 -8.16 5.04 9.54
N GLY A 171 -8.99 4.04 9.78
CA GLY A 171 -10.27 4.18 10.47
C GLY A 171 -10.10 4.62 11.92
N THR A 172 -9.13 4.06 12.63
CA THR A 172 -8.81 4.50 14.00
C THR A 172 -8.32 5.95 14.03
N THR A 173 -7.43 6.33 13.11
CA THR A 173 -6.93 7.72 13.01
C THR A 173 -8.06 8.74 12.80
N ASN A 174 -9.17 8.33 12.17
CA ASN A 174 -10.33 9.20 11.90
C ASN A 174 -11.49 9.03 12.90
N ASN A 175 -11.28 8.36 14.03
CA ASN A 175 -12.33 8.10 15.06
C ASN A 175 -13.60 7.41 14.50
N LEU A 176 -13.47 6.60 13.46
CA LEU A 176 -14.57 5.90 12.81
C LEU A 176 -14.80 4.48 13.38
N ASN A 177 -14.48 4.24 14.64
CA ASN A 177 -14.72 2.98 15.36
C ASN A 177 -16.12 2.91 15.97
#